data_698ae7d18bec64e94b16189912708bc5
#
_entry.id   698ae7d18bec64e94b16189912708bc5
#
_cell.length_a   1.000
_cell.length_b   1.000
_cell.length_c   1.000
_cell.angle_alpha   90.00
_cell.angle_beta   90.00
_cell.angle_gamma   90.00
#
_symmetry.space_group_name_H-M   'P 1'
#
loop_
_entity.id
_entity.type
_entity.pdbx_description
1 polymer ?
#
loop_
_entity_poly.entity_id
_entity_poly.type
_entity_poly.pdbx_seq_one_letter_code
_entity_poly.pdbx_strand_id
1 'polypeptide(L)'
;MSIAHCKAKAKYSAFHALHQSCIGVDVHANLIVGVYQRAQFGKTTIEEQYWNSDAIKSSLKKFALWCKSLAPEIIIMESTGVYWQSLYEQLELVGFTSEQLVVVNARDVKNRRGSKTDRADAVHLAEVARQGNYRSSFVPRKDIRELRCISRAYSQLKNQRKSLVNVLHKQLCQVGCRASSVFSDIRGKMATKILDALIDGYEGDELLKKVKEICKNSRGRLKASPKEIVEF
;
A
#
# COMPACT_ATOMS: atom_id res chain seq x y z
N MET A 1 23.23 -16.52 1.76
CA MET A 1 23.72 -15.17 1.99
C MET A 1 25.05 -15.01 1.27
N SER A 2 25.09 -14.33 0.15
CA SER A 2 26.35 -14.12 -0.61
C SER A 2 26.66 -12.64 -0.63
N ILE A 3 27.74 -12.22 0.02
CA ILE A 3 28.30 -10.89 -0.09
C ILE A 3 29.40 -10.99 -1.14
N ALA A 4 29.11 -10.52 -2.35
CA ALA A 4 30.11 -10.47 -3.40
C ALA A 4 30.76 -9.09 -3.44
N HIS A 5 32.08 -9.04 -3.25
CA HIS A 5 32.88 -7.83 -3.47
C HIS A 5 33.30 -7.81 -4.94
N CYS A 6 32.81 -6.85 -5.70
CA CYS A 6 33.18 -6.66 -7.09
C CYS A 6 33.67 -5.22 -7.30
N LYS A 7 34.78 -5.05 -8.00
CA LYS A 7 35.27 -3.75 -8.46
C LYS A 7 34.74 -3.51 -9.87
N ALA A 8 33.70 -2.73 -10.01
CA ALA A 8 33.16 -2.33 -11.31
C ALA A 8 33.84 -1.06 -11.83
N LYS A 9 34.12 -0.97 -13.14
CA LYS A 9 34.58 0.27 -13.77
C LYS A 9 33.44 1.25 -13.86
N ALA A 10 33.61 2.45 -13.32
CA ALA A 10 32.62 3.51 -13.38
C ALA A 10 32.36 3.94 -14.83
N LYS A 11 31.09 4.00 -15.23
CA LYS A 11 30.65 4.60 -16.51
C LYS A 11 30.82 6.13 -16.54
N TYR A 12 30.91 6.75 -15.35
CA TYR A 12 31.00 8.20 -15.18
C TYR A 12 32.14 8.55 -14.23
N SER A 13 32.79 9.71 -14.46
CA SER A 13 33.88 10.20 -13.63
C SER A 13 33.39 10.45 -12.20
N ALA A 14 34.20 10.07 -11.21
CA ALA A 14 33.92 10.31 -9.79
C ALA A 14 33.82 11.81 -9.44
N PHE A 15 34.27 12.70 -10.31
CA PHE A 15 34.24 14.15 -10.15
C PHE A 15 32.84 14.78 -10.17
N HIS A 16 31.82 14.08 -10.69
CA HIS A 16 30.45 14.58 -10.75
C HIS A 16 29.51 13.91 -9.75
N ALA A 17 30.04 13.20 -8.76
CA ALA A 17 29.24 12.55 -7.74
C ALA A 17 28.87 13.57 -6.63
N LEU A 18 27.57 13.73 -6.36
CA LEU A 18 27.08 14.50 -5.22
C LEU A 18 27.34 13.73 -3.92
N HIS A 19 27.18 12.42 -3.93
CA HIS A 19 27.40 11.52 -2.80
C HIS A 19 28.53 10.53 -3.11
N GLN A 20 29.46 10.38 -2.17
CA GLN A 20 30.59 9.45 -2.33
C GLN A 20 30.22 8.00 -2.05
N SER A 21 29.24 7.77 -1.17
CA SER A 21 28.77 6.43 -0.81
C SER A 21 27.26 6.35 -0.77
N CYS A 22 26.68 5.43 -1.55
CA CYS A 22 25.25 5.30 -1.71
C CYS A 22 24.83 3.84 -1.69
N ILE A 23 23.59 3.57 -1.27
CA ILE A 23 22.94 2.28 -1.45
C ILE A 23 21.68 2.48 -2.30
N GLY A 24 21.60 1.78 -3.44
CA GLY A 24 20.38 1.62 -4.21
C GLY A 24 19.67 0.34 -3.81
N VAL A 25 18.37 0.41 -3.55
CA VAL A 25 17.58 -0.73 -3.09
C VAL A 25 16.37 -0.93 -3.97
N ASP A 26 16.29 -2.09 -4.60
CA ASP A 26 15.08 -2.57 -5.27
C ASP A 26 14.32 -3.48 -4.33
N VAL A 27 13.06 -3.13 -4.04
CA VAL A 27 12.22 -3.78 -3.04
C VAL A 27 11.00 -4.40 -3.68
N HIS A 28 10.92 -5.72 -3.65
CA HIS A 28 9.77 -6.51 -4.08
C HIS A 28 9.02 -7.14 -2.91
N ALA A 29 7.89 -7.79 -3.21
CA ALA A 29 7.09 -8.49 -2.20
C ALA A 29 7.87 -9.56 -1.44
N ASN A 30 8.74 -10.30 -2.14
CA ASN A 30 9.44 -11.47 -1.61
C ASN A 30 10.97 -11.35 -1.68
N LEU A 31 11.48 -10.27 -2.25
CA LEU A 31 12.90 -10.10 -2.54
C LEU A 31 13.36 -8.68 -2.24
N ILE A 32 14.57 -8.56 -1.69
CA ILE A 32 15.28 -7.29 -1.53
C ILE A 32 16.64 -7.41 -2.17
N VAL A 33 16.92 -6.50 -3.05
CA VAL A 33 18.23 -6.38 -3.70
C VAL A 33 18.83 -5.02 -3.37
N GLY A 34 19.99 -5.04 -2.73
CA GLY A 34 20.73 -3.83 -2.38
C GLY A 34 22.09 -3.79 -3.04
N VAL A 35 22.46 -2.63 -3.56
CA VAL A 35 23.80 -2.38 -4.12
C VAL A 35 24.39 -1.15 -3.44
N TYR A 36 25.47 -1.37 -2.73
CA TYR A 36 26.31 -0.31 -2.20
C TYR A 36 27.36 0.08 -3.23
N GLN A 37 27.48 1.36 -3.49
CA GLN A 37 28.54 1.94 -4.33
C GLN A 37 29.31 2.99 -3.54
N ARG A 38 30.64 2.90 -3.61
CA ARG A 38 31.55 3.91 -3.05
C ARG A 38 32.52 4.39 -4.13
N ALA A 39 32.44 5.69 -4.43
CA ALA A 39 33.40 6.36 -5.28
C ALA A 39 34.52 6.98 -4.42
N GLN A 40 35.75 6.83 -4.82
CA GLN A 40 36.88 7.51 -4.17
C GLN A 40 37.32 8.69 -5.05
N PHE A 41 37.49 9.85 -4.42
CA PHE A 41 37.98 11.05 -5.13
C PHE A 41 39.30 10.77 -5.86
N GLY A 42 39.37 11.14 -7.13
CA GLY A 42 40.55 10.91 -7.98
C GLY A 42 40.70 9.48 -8.54
N LYS A 43 39.77 8.54 -8.23
CA LYS A 43 39.77 7.19 -8.81
C LYS A 43 38.65 7.04 -9.82
N THR A 44 38.91 6.31 -10.91
CA THR A 44 37.90 5.95 -11.93
C THR A 44 37.11 4.68 -11.57
N THR A 45 37.46 4.02 -10.47
CA THR A 45 36.83 2.75 -10.04
C THR A 45 35.86 2.99 -8.90
N ILE A 46 34.70 2.33 -8.97
CA ILE A 46 33.69 2.30 -7.91
C ILE A 46 33.80 0.94 -7.20
N GLU A 47 33.84 0.97 -5.87
CA GLU A 47 33.68 -0.24 -5.07
C GLU A 47 32.21 -0.57 -4.97
N GLU A 48 31.85 -1.83 -5.29
CA GLU A 48 30.47 -2.31 -5.16
C GLU A 48 30.41 -3.48 -4.18
N GLN A 49 29.36 -3.43 -3.34
CA GLN A 49 28.96 -4.57 -2.53
C GLN A 49 27.48 -4.87 -2.81
N TYR A 50 27.14 -6.13 -2.86
CA TYR A 50 25.83 -6.60 -3.25
C TYR A 50 25.17 -7.39 -2.13
N TRP A 51 23.89 -7.14 -1.91
CA TRP A 51 23.03 -7.89 -1.00
C TRP A 51 21.82 -8.43 -1.73
N ASN A 52 21.48 -9.71 -1.45
CA ASN A 52 20.27 -10.35 -1.94
C ASN A 52 19.68 -11.21 -0.83
N SER A 53 18.41 -11.00 -0.49
CA SER A 53 17.69 -11.79 0.50
C SER A 53 16.19 -11.75 0.27
N ASP A 54 15.47 -12.65 0.95
CA ASP A 54 14.03 -12.56 1.10
C ASP A 54 13.61 -11.25 1.84
N ALA A 55 12.33 -10.90 1.73
CA ALA A 55 11.76 -9.68 2.31
C ALA A 55 11.07 -9.92 3.68
N ILE A 56 11.41 -11.01 4.37
CA ILE A 56 10.85 -11.27 5.70
C ILE A 56 11.49 -10.34 6.75
N LYS A 57 10.78 -10.10 7.84
CA LYS A 57 11.19 -9.14 8.89
C LYS A 57 12.61 -9.35 9.44
N SER A 58 13.02 -10.62 9.61
CA SER A 58 14.38 -10.95 10.08
C SER A 58 15.46 -10.58 9.06
N SER A 59 15.19 -10.76 7.76
CA SER A 59 16.11 -10.40 6.67
C SER A 59 16.17 -8.89 6.46
N LEU A 60 15.02 -8.19 6.57
CA LEU A 60 14.98 -6.72 6.58
C LEU A 60 15.87 -6.14 7.68
N LYS A 61 15.81 -6.71 8.89
CA LYS A 61 16.68 -6.28 10.01
C LYS A 61 18.16 -6.52 9.71
N LYS A 62 18.50 -7.69 9.15
CA LYS A 62 19.90 -8.00 8.75
C LYS A 62 20.39 -7.06 7.66
N PHE A 63 19.54 -6.78 6.67
CA PHE A 63 19.83 -5.81 5.62
C PHE A 63 20.08 -4.42 6.20
N ALA A 64 19.22 -3.94 7.12
CA ALA A 64 19.39 -2.64 7.76
C ALA A 64 20.69 -2.56 8.57
N LEU A 65 21.09 -3.63 9.25
CA LEU A 65 22.38 -3.71 9.94
C LEU A 65 23.58 -3.71 8.97
N TRP A 66 23.43 -4.39 7.83
CA TRP A 66 24.43 -4.35 6.76
C TRP A 66 24.58 -2.90 6.19
N CYS A 67 23.47 -2.23 5.92
CA CYS A 67 23.51 -0.82 5.52
C CYS A 67 24.25 0.05 6.57
N LYS A 68 23.94 -0.17 7.86
CA LYS A 68 24.59 0.58 8.95
C LYS A 68 26.09 0.32 9.02
N SER A 69 26.56 -0.91 8.78
CA SER A 69 27.99 -1.24 8.79
C SER A 69 28.78 -0.57 7.66
N LEU A 70 28.11 -0.25 6.55
CA LEU A 70 28.70 0.45 5.41
C LEU A 70 28.69 1.97 5.54
N ALA A 71 27.87 2.49 6.47
CA ALA A 71 27.72 3.93 6.74
C ALA A 71 27.55 4.77 5.45
N PRO A 72 26.58 4.48 4.58
CA PRO A 72 26.37 5.26 3.37
C PRO A 72 25.90 6.67 3.71
N GLU A 73 26.24 7.64 2.84
CA GLU A 73 25.69 8.99 2.94
C GLU A 73 24.19 9.00 2.66
N ILE A 74 23.74 8.14 1.72
CA ILE A 74 22.34 8.09 1.29
C ILE A 74 21.93 6.67 0.90
N ILE A 75 20.67 6.33 1.20
CA ILE A 75 20.00 5.09 0.78
C ILE A 75 18.80 5.49 -0.04
N ILE A 76 18.73 5.04 -1.29
CA ILE A 76 17.64 5.31 -2.20
C ILE A 76 16.84 4.04 -2.48
N MET A 77 15.52 4.14 -2.47
CA MET A 77 14.61 3.03 -2.78
C MET A 77 13.43 3.49 -3.63
N GLU A 78 12.91 2.60 -4.48
CA GLU A 78 11.74 2.88 -5.30
C GLU A 78 10.45 2.71 -4.49
N SER A 79 9.47 3.60 -4.70
CA SER A 79 8.16 3.58 -4.02
C SER A 79 7.17 2.58 -4.64
N THR A 80 7.64 1.40 -5.09
CA THR A 80 6.77 0.39 -5.68
C THR A 80 5.85 -0.22 -4.62
N GLY A 81 4.55 0.00 -4.77
CA GLY A 81 3.53 -0.50 -3.85
C GLY A 81 3.74 -0.02 -2.41
N VAL A 82 3.64 -0.96 -1.46
CA VAL A 82 3.79 -0.71 -0.01
C VAL A 82 5.05 -1.37 0.56
N TYR A 83 5.81 -2.11 -0.25
CA TYR A 83 6.89 -2.98 0.22
C TYR A 83 8.08 -2.22 0.81
N TRP A 84 8.37 -1.03 0.30
CA TRP A 84 9.44 -0.17 0.79
C TRP A 84 9.23 0.31 2.25
N GLN A 85 7.96 0.36 2.73
CA GLN A 85 7.65 0.93 4.06
C GLN A 85 8.25 0.12 5.19
N SER A 86 8.16 -1.20 5.13
CA SER A 86 8.72 -2.09 6.15
C SER A 86 10.25 -2.03 6.20
N LEU A 87 10.90 -1.89 5.05
CA LEU A 87 12.34 -1.67 4.99
C LEU A 87 12.72 -0.29 5.55
N TYR A 88 12.02 0.75 5.15
CA TYR A 88 12.22 2.11 5.64
C TYR A 88 12.18 2.18 7.17
N GLU A 89 11.18 1.52 7.78
CA GLU A 89 11.08 1.43 9.25
C GLU A 89 12.27 0.70 9.89
N GLN A 90 12.77 -0.37 9.29
CA GLN A 90 13.96 -1.05 9.82
C GLN A 90 15.22 -0.19 9.72
N LEU A 91 15.35 0.62 8.67
CA LEU A 91 16.43 1.58 8.52
C LEU A 91 16.34 2.72 9.55
N GLU A 92 15.14 3.26 9.79
CA GLU A 92 14.91 4.22 10.89
C GLU A 92 15.30 3.63 12.26
N LEU A 93 14.93 2.37 12.53
CA LEU A 93 15.23 1.69 13.80
C LEU A 93 16.73 1.49 14.06
N VAL A 94 17.54 1.33 13.03
CA VAL A 94 19.00 1.24 13.17
C VAL A 94 19.69 2.61 13.16
N GLY A 95 18.91 3.71 13.05
CA GLY A 95 19.38 5.08 13.27
C GLY A 95 19.68 5.90 12.01
N PHE A 96 19.16 5.51 10.83
CA PHE A 96 19.19 6.39 9.66
C PHE A 96 18.17 7.51 9.78
N THR A 97 18.52 8.70 9.37
CA THR A 97 17.63 9.87 9.38
C THR A 97 16.81 9.96 8.09
N SER A 98 15.73 10.75 8.12
CA SER A 98 14.91 11.01 6.93
C SER A 98 15.67 11.71 5.80
N GLU A 99 16.78 12.36 6.09
CA GLU A 99 17.65 13.00 5.09
C GLU A 99 18.50 11.97 4.36
N GLN A 100 18.86 10.88 5.03
CA GLN A 100 19.63 9.78 4.48
C GLN A 100 18.77 8.76 3.73
N LEU A 101 17.44 8.73 3.99
CA LEU A 101 16.50 7.77 3.41
C LEU A 101 15.67 8.42 2.31
N VAL A 102 16.00 8.12 1.07
CA VAL A 102 15.31 8.67 -0.11
C VAL A 102 14.37 7.65 -0.72
N VAL A 103 13.12 8.04 -0.85
CA VAL A 103 12.11 7.27 -1.59
C VAL A 103 11.79 8.01 -2.88
N VAL A 104 11.92 7.34 -4.02
CA VAL A 104 11.68 7.92 -5.34
C VAL A 104 10.52 7.27 -6.04
N ASN A 105 9.83 8.03 -6.90
CA ASN A 105 8.77 7.47 -7.71
C ASN A 105 9.37 6.67 -8.87
N ALA A 106 8.83 5.49 -9.12
CA ALA A 106 9.20 4.63 -10.23
C ALA A 106 9.20 5.34 -11.61
N ARG A 107 8.32 6.33 -11.79
CA ARG A 107 8.23 7.10 -13.06
C ARG A 107 9.42 8.01 -13.27
N ASP A 108 9.98 8.56 -12.19
CA ASP A 108 11.08 9.52 -12.26
C ASP A 108 12.42 8.84 -12.53
N VAL A 109 12.52 7.53 -12.27
CA VAL A 109 13.75 6.73 -12.38
C VAL A 109 13.75 5.80 -13.60
N LYS A 110 12.60 5.54 -14.24
CA LYS A 110 12.40 4.53 -15.32
C LYS A 110 12.93 4.90 -16.71
N ASN A 111 14.03 5.59 -16.85
CA ASN A 111 14.53 6.01 -18.17
C ASN A 111 15.68 5.15 -18.73
N ARG A 112 15.74 3.84 -18.44
CA ARG A 112 16.83 2.99 -18.93
C ARG A 112 16.33 1.97 -19.97
N ARG A 113 16.92 1.98 -21.17
CA ARG A 113 16.85 0.89 -22.16
C ARG A 113 17.90 -0.17 -21.78
N GLY A 114 17.52 -1.41 -21.55
CA GLY A 114 18.45 -2.52 -21.28
C GLY A 114 17.79 -3.74 -20.65
N SER A 115 18.58 -4.78 -20.39
CA SER A 115 18.14 -6.02 -19.72
C SER A 115 17.64 -5.69 -18.30
N LYS A 116 16.40 -6.04 -18.03
CA LYS A 116 15.72 -5.76 -16.76
C LYS A 116 16.03 -6.88 -15.78
N THR A 117 16.89 -6.61 -14.81
CA THR A 117 17.16 -7.51 -13.68
C THR A 117 17.14 -6.69 -12.41
N ASP A 118 16.68 -7.27 -11.30
CA ASP A 118 16.57 -6.60 -10.00
C ASP A 118 17.92 -6.02 -9.54
N ARG A 119 19.03 -6.71 -9.87
CA ARG A 119 20.37 -6.19 -9.62
C ARG A 119 20.68 -4.94 -10.45
N ALA A 120 20.32 -4.93 -11.74
CA ALA A 120 20.56 -3.78 -12.60
C ALA A 120 19.72 -2.57 -12.17
N ASP A 121 18.52 -2.80 -11.66
CA ASP A 121 17.63 -1.77 -11.14
C ASP A 121 18.20 -1.19 -9.82
N ALA A 122 18.72 -2.02 -8.91
CA ALA A 122 19.41 -1.55 -7.69
C ALA A 122 20.73 -0.79 -8.00
N VAL A 123 21.52 -1.24 -8.98
CA VAL A 123 22.73 -0.51 -9.47
C VAL A 123 22.32 0.86 -10.01
N HIS A 124 21.27 0.90 -10.83
CA HIS A 124 20.78 2.16 -11.40
C HIS A 124 20.32 3.14 -10.30
N LEU A 125 19.60 2.66 -9.29
CA LEU A 125 19.20 3.47 -8.15
C LEU A 125 20.41 4.04 -7.41
N ALA A 126 21.45 3.23 -7.18
CA ALA A 126 22.68 3.71 -6.56
C ALA A 126 23.41 4.76 -7.42
N GLU A 127 23.45 4.58 -8.75
CA GLU A 127 24.00 5.57 -9.69
C GLU A 127 23.23 6.90 -9.64
N VAL A 128 21.89 6.83 -9.64
CA VAL A 128 20.99 8.00 -9.54
C VAL A 128 21.18 8.73 -8.22
N ALA A 129 21.30 8.00 -7.11
CA ALA A 129 21.60 8.58 -5.79
C ALA A 129 22.95 9.29 -5.80
N ARG A 130 23.98 8.65 -6.31
CA ARG A 130 25.34 9.21 -6.38
C ARG A 130 25.39 10.50 -7.19
N GLN A 131 24.65 10.57 -8.29
CA GLN A 131 24.59 11.76 -9.14
C GLN A 131 23.69 12.87 -8.58
N GLY A 132 22.85 12.58 -7.58
CA GLY A 132 21.85 13.51 -7.07
C GLY A 132 20.70 13.80 -8.04
N ASN A 133 20.56 13.00 -9.11
CA ASN A 133 19.56 13.22 -10.15
C ASN A 133 18.25 12.47 -9.85
N TYR A 134 17.62 12.85 -8.74
CA TYR A 134 16.35 12.26 -8.31
C TYR A 134 15.44 13.30 -7.68
N ARG A 135 14.14 13.02 -7.73
CA ARG A 135 13.13 13.74 -6.98
C ARG A 135 12.66 12.88 -5.81
N SER A 136 12.97 13.31 -4.59
CA SER A 136 12.56 12.59 -3.39
C SER A 136 11.05 12.75 -3.15
N SER A 137 10.40 11.65 -2.80
CA SER A 137 9.02 11.65 -2.32
C SER A 137 9.00 12.01 -0.84
N PHE A 138 8.07 12.86 -0.44
CA PHE A 138 7.89 13.19 0.97
C PHE A 138 7.39 11.98 1.76
N VAL A 139 8.18 11.51 2.71
CA VAL A 139 7.82 10.45 3.66
C VAL A 139 7.50 11.09 5.01
N PRO A 140 6.24 11.06 5.47
CA PRO A 140 5.88 11.62 6.77
C PRO A 140 6.52 10.83 7.92
N ARG A 141 6.54 11.44 9.10
CA ARG A 141 6.91 10.76 10.36
C ARG A 141 6.05 9.50 10.58
N LYS A 142 6.55 8.57 11.38
CA LYS A 142 5.93 7.25 11.61
C LYS A 142 4.48 7.35 12.10
N ASP A 143 4.22 8.20 13.09
CA ASP A 143 2.89 8.46 13.65
C ASP A 143 1.88 8.90 12.56
N ILE A 144 2.30 9.78 11.66
CA ILE A 144 1.48 10.25 10.54
C ILE A 144 1.31 9.16 9.48
N ARG A 145 2.33 8.30 9.24
CA ARG A 145 2.20 7.16 8.32
C ARG A 145 1.15 6.16 8.81
N GLU A 146 1.19 5.83 10.10
CA GLU A 146 0.23 4.94 10.75
C GLU A 146 -1.21 5.50 10.68
N LEU A 147 -1.38 6.79 11.02
CA LEU A 147 -2.68 7.45 10.91
C LEU A 147 -3.23 7.45 9.48
N ARG A 148 -2.38 7.72 8.49
CA ARG A 148 -2.75 7.67 7.07
C ARG A 148 -3.16 6.26 6.64
N CYS A 149 -2.48 5.23 7.11
CA CYS A 149 -2.83 3.83 6.82
C CYS A 149 -4.23 3.51 7.33
N ILE A 150 -4.53 3.82 8.60
CA ILE A 150 -5.84 3.60 9.22
C ILE A 150 -6.93 4.40 8.51
N SER A 151 -6.69 5.67 8.24
CA SER A 151 -7.66 6.56 7.56
C SER A 151 -8.00 6.08 6.15
N ARG A 152 -6.98 5.62 5.39
CA ARG A 152 -7.19 5.05 4.04
C ARG A 152 -7.96 3.73 4.10
N ALA A 153 -7.61 2.84 5.02
CA ALA A 153 -8.33 1.57 5.22
C ALA A 153 -9.79 1.83 5.59
N TYR A 154 -10.06 2.74 6.52
CA TYR A 154 -11.43 3.15 6.87
C TYR A 154 -12.21 3.68 5.66
N SER A 155 -11.60 4.58 4.88
CA SER A 155 -12.23 5.16 3.69
C SER A 155 -12.53 4.09 2.63
N GLN A 156 -11.61 3.14 2.43
CA GLN A 156 -11.78 2.02 1.51
C GLN A 156 -12.94 1.12 1.94
N LEU A 157 -12.99 0.71 3.22
CA LEU A 157 -14.06 -0.12 3.76
C LEU A 157 -15.42 0.60 3.66
N LYS A 158 -15.45 1.90 3.95
CA LYS A 158 -16.67 2.73 3.78
C LYS A 158 -17.15 2.74 2.33
N ASN A 159 -16.25 2.87 1.35
CA ASN A 159 -16.59 2.86 -0.07
C ASN A 159 -17.05 1.46 -0.52
N GLN A 160 -16.39 0.39 -0.09
CA GLN A 160 -16.82 -0.98 -0.36
C GLN A 160 -18.21 -1.25 0.19
N ARG A 161 -18.48 -0.86 1.42
CA ARG A 161 -19.81 -0.96 2.03
C ARG A 161 -20.88 -0.22 1.19
N LYS A 162 -20.58 1.02 0.75
CA LYS A 162 -21.49 1.78 -0.13
C LYS A 162 -21.76 1.05 -1.43
N SER A 163 -20.72 0.49 -2.05
CA SER A 163 -20.84 -0.29 -3.28
C SER A 163 -21.74 -1.51 -3.09
N LEU A 164 -21.54 -2.28 -2.02
CA LEU A 164 -22.39 -3.44 -1.70
C LEU A 164 -23.86 -3.05 -1.48
N VAL A 165 -24.13 -1.95 -0.80
CA VAL A 165 -25.50 -1.42 -0.63
C VAL A 165 -26.13 -1.06 -1.97
N ASN A 166 -25.37 -0.45 -2.88
CA ASN A 166 -25.86 -0.13 -4.22
C ASN A 166 -26.16 -1.39 -5.05
N VAL A 167 -25.34 -2.44 -4.92
CA VAL A 167 -25.59 -3.75 -5.55
C VAL A 167 -26.89 -4.35 -5.01
N LEU A 168 -27.09 -4.34 -3.69
CA LEU A 168 -28.33 -4.83 -3.07
C LEU A 168 -29.56 -4.08 -3.57
N HIS A 169 -29.51 -2.74 -3.61
CA HIS A 169 -30.59 -1.93 -4.17
C HIS A 169 -30.91 -2.31 -5.63
N LYS A 170 -29.85 -2.51 -6.45
CA LYS A 170 -30.03 -2.91 -7.84
C LYS A 170 -30.71 -4.28 -7.96
N GLN A 171 -30.28 -5.26 -7.17
CA GLN A 171 -30.88 -6.61 -7.16
C GLN A 171 -32.33 -6.56 -6.75
N LEU A 172 -32.66 -5.83 -5.68
CA LEU A 172 -34.07 -5.69 -5.24
C LEU A 172 -34.93 -5.00 -6.30
N CYS A 173 -34.42 -3.96 -6.96
CA CYS A 173 -35.14 -3.31 -8.06
C CYS A 173 -35.40 -4.26 -9.26
N GLN A 174 -34.50 -5.20 -9.55
CA GLN A 174 -34.64 -6.16 -10.64
C GLN A 174 -35.80 -7.14 -10.38
N VAL A 175 -36.09 -7.45 -9.12
CA VAL A 175 -37.24 -8.30 -8.71
C VAL A 175 -38.48 -7.46 -8.38
N GLY A 176 -38.51 -6.18 -8.74
CA GLY A 176 -39.66 -5.31 -8.51
C GLY A 176 -39.68 -4.59 -7.16
N CYS A 177 -38.81 -4.95 -6.22
CA CYS A 177 -38.76 -4.36 -4.88
C CYS A 177 -37.98 -3.05 -4.88
N ARG A 178 -38.66 -1.91 -4.77
CA ARG A 178 -38.05 -0.59 -4.65
C ARG A 178 -37.73 -0.24 -3.19
N ALA A 179 -36.75 -0.93 -2.62
CA ALA A 179 -36.39 -0.80 -1.21
C ALA A 179 -36.16 0.65 -0.73
N SER A 180 -35.76 1.59 -1.61
CA SER A 180 -35.59 3.00 -1.29
C SER A 180 -36.90 3.75 -1.05
N SER A 181 -38.04 3.28 -1.58
CA SER A 181 -39.36 3.85 -1.29
C SER A 181 -39.90 3.36 0.06
N VAL A 182 -39.47 2.20 0.51
CA VAL A 182 -39.94 1.56 1.76
C VAL A 182 -39.07 1.91 2.95
N PHE A 183 -37.75 1.85 2.78
CA PHE A 183 -36.77 2.06 3.86
C PHE A 183 -36.06 3.39 3.72
N SER A 184 -35.88 4.10 4.84
CA SER A 184 -34.98 5.25 4.91
C SER A 184 -33.52 4.84 4.86
N ASP A 185 -33.18 3.70 5.50
CA ASP A 185 -31.88 3.05 5.43
C ASP A 185 -32.07 1.52 5.38
N ILE A 186 -31.72 0.94 4.24
CA ILE A 186 -31.80 -0.51 4.01
C ILE A 186 -30.89 -1.32 4.96
N ARG A 187 -29.90 -0.68 5.59
CA ARG A 187 -28.98 -1.29 6.56
C ARG A 187 -29.53 -1.26 8.00
N GLY A 188 -30.65 -0.60 8.19
CA GLY A 188 -31.28 -0.49 9.51
C GLY A 188 -31.79 -1.84 10.00
N LYS A 189 -31.74 -2.08 11.32
CA LYS A 189 -32.19 -3.34 11.95
C LYS A 189 -33.61 -3.77 11.50
N MET A 190 -34.50 -2.80 11.29
CA MET A 190 -35.84 -3.05 10.84
C MET A 190 -35.88 -3.52 9.38
N ALA A 191 -35.15 -2.82 8.50
CA ALA A 191 -35.04 -3.20 7.10
C ALA A 191 -34.43 -4.59 6.93
N THR A 192 -33.35 -4.89 7.65
CA THR A 192 -32.71 -6.21 7.64
C THR A 192 -33.70 -7.30 8.03
N LYS A 193 -34.44 -7.15 9.15
CA LYS A 193 -35.42 -8.13 9.59
C LYS A 193 -36.56 -8.36 8.59
N ILE A 194 -36.99 -7.30 7.89
CA ILE A 194 -38.05 -7.42 6.86
C ILE A 194 -37.49 -8.13 5.63
N LEU A 195 -36.26 -7.79 5.21
CA LEU A 195 -35.60 -8.48 4.11
C LEU A 195 -35.33 -9.96 4.42
N ASP A 196 -34.92 -10.28 5.66
CA ASP A 196 -34.74 -11.66 6.11
C ASP A 196 -36.06 -12.42 6.02
N ALA A 197 -37.19 -11.81 6.46
CA ALA A 197 -38.51 -12.44 6.35
C ALA A 197 -38.91 -12.71 4.87
N LEU A 198 -38.59 -11.78 3.95
CA LEU A 198 -38.79 -12.00 2.52
C LEU A 198 -37.94 -13.15 1.97
N ILE A 199 -36.68 -13.23 2.39
CA ILE A 199 -35.74 -14.30 2.00
C ILE A 199 -36.21 -15.66 2.55
N ASP A 200 -36.78 -15.68 3.78
CA ASP A 200 -37.35 -16.87 4.41
C ASP A 200 -38.65 -17.36 3.73
N GLY A 201 -39.14 -16.61 2.71
CA GLY A 201 -40.29 -17.00 1.92
C GLY A 201 -41.65 -16.63 2.53
N TYR A 202 -41.69 -15.68 3.49
CA TYR A 202 -42.98 -15.17 3.98
C TYR A 202 -43.65 -14.30 2.91
N GLU A 203 -44.95 -14.57 2.63
CA GLU A 203 -45.73 -13.87 1.63
C GLU A 203 -47.13 -13.49 2.18
N GLY A 204 -47.81 -12.56 1.51
CA GLY A 204 -49.19 -12.17 1.79
C GLY A 204 -49.45 -11.81 3.25
N ASP A 205 -50.52 -12.39 3.85
CA ASP A 205 -50.95 -12.09 5.22
C ASP A 205 -49.93 -12.50 6.29
N GLU A 206 -49.12 -13.52 6.05
CA GLU A 206 -48.06 -13.93 6.98
C GLU A 206 -46.94 -12.91 7.03
N LEU A 207 -46.51 -12.43 5.87
CA LEU A 207 -45.52 -11.34 5.78
C LEU A 207 -46.08 -10.09 6.45
N LEU A 208 -47.35 -9.75 6.22
CA LEU A 208 -47.97 -8.56 6.84
C LEU A 208 -47.99 -8.64 8.38
N LYS A 209 -48.27 -9.82 8.95
CA LYS A 209 -48.22 -10.04 10.40
C LYS A 209 -46.79 -9.84 10.91
N LYS A 210 -45.81 -10.42 10.24
CA LYS A 210 -44.39 -10.34 10.59
C LYS A 210 -43.87 -8.90 10.53
N VAL A 211 -44.19 -8.15 9.45
CA VAL A 211 -43.83 -6.75 9.29
C VAL A 211 -44.41 -5.87 10.39
N LYS A 212 -45.70 -6.08 10.73
CA LYS A 212 -46.36 -5.35 11.85
C LYS A 212 -45.66 -5.63 13.19
N GLU A 213 -45.29 -6.88 13.45
CA GLU A 213 -44.56 -7.28 14.65
C GLU A 213 -43.18 -6.63 14.70
N ILE A 214 -42.41 -6.64 13.59
CA ILE A 214 -41.11 -6.00 13.46
C ILE A 214 -41.22 -4.50 13.70
N CYS A 215 -42.25 -3.84 13.15
CA CYS A 215 -42.50 -2.41 13.34
C CYS A 215 -42.81 -2.07 14.80
N LYS A 216 -43.61 -2.88 15.49
CA LYS A 216 -43.94 -2.72 16.92
C LYS A 216 -42.69 -2.79 17.80
N ASN A 217 -41.78 -3.68 17.47
CA ASN A 217 -40.56 -3.96 18.24
C ASN A 217 -39.32 -3.14 17.80
N SER A 218 -39.50 -2.18 16.88
CA SER A 218 -38.42 -1.39 16.33
C SER A 218 -38.69 0.11 16.49
N ARG A 219 -37.63 0.89 16.81
CA ARG A 219 -37.71 2.36 16.91
C ARG A 219 -37.68 3.08 15.56
N GLY A 220 -37.46 2.34 14.45
CA GLY A 220 -37.39 2.90 13.11
C GLY A 220 -38.78 3.18 12.53
N ARG A 221 -38.85 4.07 11.52
CA ARG A 221 -40.09 4.32 10.75
C ARG A 221 -39.88 3.85 9.32
N LEU A 222 -40.87 3.16 8.80
CA LEU A 222 -41.00 2.86 7.36
C LEU A 222 -41.44 4.15 6.64
N LYS A 223 -41.05 4.30 5.39
CA LYS A 223 -41.60 5.33 4.49
C LYS A 223 -42.95 4.91 3.91
N ALA A 224 -43.16 3.60 3.74
CA ALA A 224 -44.37 2.98 3.24
C ALA A 224 -45.15 2.31 4.38
N SER A 225 -46.45 2.11 4.18
CA SER A 225 -47.31 1.36 5.11
C SER A 225 -46.93 -0.14 5.07
N PRO A 226 -47.20 -0.91 6.16
CA PRO A 226 -46.99 -2.37 6.15
C PRO A 226 -47.72 -3.10 5.04
N LYS A 227 -48.86 -2.59 4.57
CA LYS A 227 -49.64 -3.17 3.46
C LYS A 227 -48.90 -2.99 2.13
N GLU A 228 -48.39 -1.80 1.86
CA GLU A 228 -47.60 -1.52 0.65
C GLU A 228 -46.33 -2.36 0.55
N ILE A 229 -45.79 -2.87 1.66
CA ILE A 229 -44.61 -3.74 1.66
C ILE A 229 -44.94 -5.15 1.18
N VAL A 230 -46.17 -5.59 1.39
CA VAL A 230 -46.64 -6.92 1.02
C VAL A 230 -47.03 -7.00 -0.46
N GLU A 231 -47.31 -5.84 -1.09
CA GLU A 231 -47.60 -5.71 -2.52
C GLU A 231 -46.35 -5.61 -3.39
N PHE A 232 -45.18 -5.66 -2.75
CA PHE A 232 -43.87 -5.78 -3.42
C PHE A 232 -43.62 -7.30 -3.69
#